data_78667f269cc346894cabb4614068dd60
#
_entry.id   78667f269cc346894cabb4614068dd60
#
_cell.length_a   1.000
_cell.length_b   1.000
_cell.length_c   1.000
_cell.angle_alpha   90.00
_cell.angle_beta   90.00
_cell.angle_gamma   90.00
#
_symmetry.space_group_name_H-M   'P 1'
#
loop_
_entity.id
_entity.type
_entity.pdbx_description
1 polymer ?
#
loop_
_entity_poly.entity_id
_entity_poly.type
_entity_poly.pdbx_seq_one_letter_code
_entity_poly.pdbx_strand_id
1 'polypeptide(L)'
;MGLADLHIHTIYSYDGTATVAAVLRRAKEIGLDVIAITDHDEIAGAQEAMTLASHYGIEVIPGCEITTAEGDLLAYYIKEKIKPGLSLVETLLRVRDQGGVAIAAHPMAGGMGMKSLKPYSILKALKHKSIRKTLIGIEAYNGTSIDRMSNRYAQLFANGIKLAHTGNSDAHVIDTIGFGATEFDGSTAADLMKSLLARTTRVRKMNEWSAFRVISSWGLRYIESSFARFSLARP
;
A
#
# COMPACT_ATOMS: atom_id res chain seq x y z
N MET A 1 10.65 -14.83 -11.25
CA MET A 1 10.43 -14.02 -10.03
C MET A 1 9.47 -12.93 -10.39
N GLY A 2 8.38 -12.82 -9.61
CA GLY A 2 7.34 -11.83 -9.82
C GLY A 2 7.65 -10.51 -9.11
N LEU A 3 6.99 -9.45 -9.59
CA LEU A 3 7.06 -8.11 -9.02
C LEU A 3 5.66 -7.66 -8.61
N ALA A 4 5.54 -7.12 -7.40
CA ALA A 4 4.30 -6.54 -6.91
C ALA A 4 4.50 -5.14 -6.37
N ASP A 5 3.48 -4.29 -6.54
CA ASP A 5 3.35 -3.01 -5.85
C ASP A 5 2.05 -3.04 -5.02
N LEU A 6 2.22 -3.07 -3.71
CA LEU A 6 1.13 -3.32 -2.77
C LEU A 6 0.59 -2.05 -2.10
N HIS A 7 0.99 -0.86 -2.58
CA HIS A 7 0.58 0.40 -2.00
C HIS A 7 0.41 1.45 -3.12
N ILE A 8 -0.84 1.57 -3.61
CA ILE A 8 -1.19 2.47 -4.72
C ILE A 8 -2.53 3.13 -4.44
N HIS A 9 -2.60 4.45 -4.65
CA HIS A 9 -3.80 5.28 -4.49
C HIS A 9 -4.42 5.65 -5.84
N THR A 10 -5.74 5.72 -5.86
CA THR A 10 -6.53 6.10 -7.02
C THR A 10 -7.38 7.35 -6.73
N ILE A 11 -8.21 7.76 -7.68
CA ILE A 11 -9.17 8.87 -7.48
C ILE A 11 -10.21 8.60 -6.39
N TYR A 12 -10.31 7.38 -5.86
CA TYR A 12 -11.14 7.04 -4.72
C TYR A 12 -10.52 7.50 -3.38
N SER A 13 -9.22 7.69 -3.36
CA SER A 13 -8.51 8.37 -2.27
C SER A 13 -8.65 9.88 -2.41
N TYR A 14 -8.68 10.62 -1.30
CA TYR A 14 -8.79 12.08 -1.34
C TYR A 14 -7.59 12.75 -2.02
N ASP A 15 -6.46 12.09 -2.09
CA ASP A 15 -5.16 12.57 -2.58
C ASP A 15 -4.60 11.79 -3.78
N GLY A 16 -5.19 10.66 -4.15
CA GLY A 16 -4.83 9.94 -5.36
C GLY A 16 -5.32 10.67 -6.62
N THR A 17 -4.61 10.56 -7.74
CA THR A 17 -4.87 11.36 -8.95
C THR A 17 -5.20 10.54 -10.19
N ALA A 18 -4.98 9.24 -10.18
CA ALA A 18 -5.16 8.36 -11.33
C ALA A 18 -6.44 7.54 -11.23
N THR A 19 -7.13 7.31 -12.34
CA THR A 19 -8.24 6.36 -12.40
C THR A 19 -7.73 4.93 -12.25
N VAL A 20 -8.57 4.02 -11.76
CA VAL A 20 -8.24 2.60 -11.63
C VAL A 20 -7.76 2.01 -12.96
N ALA A 21 -8.45 2.29 -14.06
CA ALA A 21 -8.06 1.83 -15.40
C ALA A 21 -6.66 2.31 -15.82
N ALA A 22 -6.30 3.57 -15.49
CA ALA A 22 -4.97 4.09 -15.77
C ALA A 22 -3.89 3.41 -14.93
N VAL A 23 -4.18 3.13 -13.65
CA VAL A 23 -3.28 2.39 -12.75
C VAL A 23 -3.01 0.98 -13.28
N LEU A 24 -4.07 0.24 -13.64
CA LEU A 24 -3.93 -1.13 -14.17
C LEU A 24 -3.10 -1.16 -15.45
N ARG A 25 -3.37 -0.24 -16.39
CA ARG A 25 -2.59 -0.11 -17.63
C ARG A 25 -1.11 0.17 -17.32
N ARG A 26 -0.85 1.16 -16.46
CA ARG A 26 0.50 1.54 -16.11
C ARG A 26 1.27 0.41 -15.43
N ALA A 27 0.64 -0.29 -14.50
CA ALA A 27 1.24 -1.43 -13.82
C ALA A 27 1.67 -2.52 -14.81
N LYS A 28 0.81 -2.82 -15.80
CA LYS A 28 1.14 -3.79 -16.87
C LYS A 28 2.28 -3.31 -17.75
N GLU A 29 2.28 -2.04 -18.16
CA GLU A 29 3.33 -1.44 -19.00
C GLU A 29 4.72 -1.53 -18.37
N ILE A 30 4.81 -1.37 -17.05
CA ILE A 30 6.10 -1.43 -16.32
C ILE A 30 6.49 -2.83 -15.84
N GLY A 31 5.68 -3.85 -16.20
CA GLY A 31 5.99 -5.25 -15.92
C GLY A 31 5.73 -5.71 -14.49
N LEU A 32 4.77 -5.09 -13.78
CA LEU A 32 4.27 -5.65 -12.53
C LEU A 32 3.35 -6.84 -12.81
N ASP A 33 3.45 -7.88 -12.01
CA ASP A 33 2.60 -9.08 -12.08
C ASP A 33 1.37 -8.93 -11.19
N VAL A 34 1.54 -8.31 -10.02
CA VAL A 34 0.50 -8.14 -8.99
C VAL A 34 0.51 -6.71 -8.49
N ILE A 35 -0.68 -6.13 -8.30
CA ILE A 35 -0.82 -4.86 -7.59
C ILE A 35 -1.88 -4.93 -6.50
N ALA A 36 -1.82 -4.01 -5.54
CA ALA A 36 -2.94 -3.73 -4.66
C ALA A 36 -3.35 -2.25 -4.77
N ILE A 37 -4.65 -2.01 -4.85
CA ILE A 37 -5.22 -0.69 -4.67
C ILE A 37 -5.55 -0.53 -3.19
N THR A 38 -5.04 0.52 -2.58
CA THR A 38 -5.07 0.74 -1.13
C THR A 38 -5.48 2.18 -0.81
N ASP A 39 -6.57 2.64 -1.41
CA ASP A 39 -7.10 3.98 -1.16
C ASP A 39 -7.36 4.22 0.33
N HIS A 40 -7.13 5.45 0.81
CA HIS A 40 -7.32 5.84 2.21
C HIS A 40 -8.76 5.63 2.67
N ASP A 41 -8.94 4.73 3.67
CA ASP A 41 -10.20 4.40 4.33
C ASP A 41 -11.34 4.03 3.36
N GLU A 42 -10.99 3.62 2.10
CA GLU A 42 -11.92 3.32 1.03
C GLU A 42 -11.54 1.99 0.33
N ILE A 43 -12.56 1.22 -0.08
CA ILE A 43 -12.38 -0.05 -0.78
C ILE A 43 -12.95 -0.05 -2.20
N ALA A 44 -13.66 1.00 -2.60
CA ALA A 44 -14.35 1.04 -3.89
C ALA A 44 -13.37 0.99 -5.08
N GLY A 45 -12.21 1.66 -4.98
CA GLY A 45 -11.15 1.58 -6.01
C GLY A 45 -10.60 0.16 -6.16
N ALA A 46 -10.40 -0.55 -5.04
CA ALA A 46 -9.97 -1.94 -5.07
C ALA A 46 -11.04 -2.87 -5.68
N GLN A 47 -12.32 -2.63 -5.39
CA GLN A 47 -13.43 -3.39 -5.97
C GLN A 47 -13.54 -3.16 -7.48
N GLU A 48 -13.41 -1.91 -7.96
CA GLU A 48 -13.35 -1.61 -9.38
C GLU A 48 -12.17 -2.30 -10.04
N ALA A 49 -10.98 -2.24 -9.43
CA ALA A 49 -9.78 -2.88 -9.95
C ALA A 49 -9.95 -4.40 -10.11
N MET A 50 -10.58 -5.07 -9.15
CA MET A 50 -10.88 -6.50 -9.23
C MET A 50 -11.77 -6.84 -10.43
N THR A 51 -12.72 -5.99 -10.79
CA THR A 51 -13.59 -6.22 -11.96
C THR A 51 -12.88 -6.01 -13.29
N LEU A 52 -11.90 -5.10 -13.34
CA LEU A 52 -11.16 -4.72 -14.53
C LEU A 52 -9.88 -5.53 -14.75
N ALA A 53 -9.35 -6.19 -13.72
CA ALA A 53 -8.03 -6.83 -13.70
C ALA A 53 -7.77 -7.74 -14.91
N SER A 54 -8.72 -8.61 -15.24
CA SER A 54 -8.61 -9.56 -16.36
C SER A 54 -8.44 -8.89 -17.72
N HIS A 55 -9.06 -7.73 -17.93
CA HIS A 55 -8.94 -6.92 -19.13
C HIS A 55 -7.52 -6.40 -19.39
N TYR A 56 -6.79 -6.14 -18.30
CA TYR A 56 -5.43 -5.61 -18.36
C TYR A 56 -4.37 -6.71 -18.23
N GLY A 57 -4.77 -7.95 -17.94
CA GLY A 57 -3.86 -9.08 -17.75
C GLY A 57 -2.89 -8.86 -16.60
N ILE A 58 -3.40 -8.33 -15.49
CA ILE A 58 -2.66 -8.12 -14.22
C ILE A 58 -3.48 -8.68 -13.06
N GLU A 59 -2.82 -9.22 -12.05
CA GLU A 59 -3.51 -9.67 -10.86
C GLU A 59 -3.65 -8.54 -9.82
N VAL A 60 -4.81 -8.47 -9.19
CA VAL A 60 -5.14 -7.44 -8.20
C VAL A 60 -5.46 -8.07 -6.86
N ILE A 61 -4.82 -7.57 -5.81
CA ILE A 61 -5.18 -7.84 -4.42
C ILE A 61 -6.05 -6.68 -3.92
N PRO A 62 -7.30 -6.95 -3.48
CA PRO A 62 -8.14 -5.89 -2.91
C PRO A 62 -7.55 -5.44 -1.58
N GLY A 63 -7.34 -4.13 -1.43
CA GLY A 63 -6.74 -3.52 -0.26
C GLY A 63 -7.41 -2.23 0.17
N CYS A 64 -6.91 -1.69 1.27
CA CYS A 64 -7.27 -0.39 1.82
C CYS A 64 -6.13 0.07 2.73
N GLU A 65 -5.75 1.33 2.66
CA GLU A 65 -4.92 1.93 3.68
C GLU A 65 -5.81 2.53 4.77
N ILE A 66 -5.78 1.92 5.95
CA ILE A 66 -6.65 2.28 7.07
C ILE A 66 -5.89 3.21 8.00
N THR A 67 -6.43 4.40 8.22
CA THR A 67 -5.91 5.35 9.21
C THR A 67 -6.25 4.87 10.63
N THR A 68 -5.26 4.35 11.36
CA THR A 68 -5.42 3.98 12.77
C THR A 68 -5.05 5.14 13.70
N ALA A 69 -5.35 5.00 14.99
CA ALA A 69 -4.94 5.99 16.00
C ALA A 69 -3.41 6.12 16.13
N GLU A 70 -2.65 5.07 15.79
CA GLU A 70 -1.19 5.05 15.93
C GLU A 70 -0.44 5.22 14.61
N GLY A 71 -1.13 5.19 13.46
CA GLY A 71 -0.54 5.33 12.12
C GLY A 71 -1.25 4.46 11.10
N ASP A 72 -0.85 4.56 9.83
CA ASP A 72 -1.54 3.92 8.72
C ASP A 72 -1.17 2.43 8.58
N LEU A 73 -2.15 1.64 8.17
CA LEU A 73 -2.09 0.19 8.05
C LEU A 73 -2.64 -0.26 6.70
N LEU A 74 -1.84 -0.93 5.90
CA LEU A 74 -2.31 -1.60 4.68
C LEU A 74 -3.05 -2.88 5.07
N ALA A 75 -4.33 -2.95 4.74
CA ALA A 75 -5.16 -4.13 4.95
C ALA A 75 -5.55 -4.74 3.60
N TYR A 76 -5.47 -6.06 3.47
CA TYR A 76 -5.76 -6.79 2.24
C TYR A 76 -6.84 -7.84 2.47
N TYR A 77 -7.62 -8.14 1.44
CA TYR A 77 -8.71 -9.13 1.44
C TYR A 77 -9.83 -8.78 2.42
N ILE A 78 -9.97 -7.51 2.81
CA ILE A 78 -11.15 -7.05 3.54
C ILE A 78 -12.33 -6.86 2.58
N LYS A 79 -13.54 -7.12 3.08
CA LYS A 79 -14.79 -7.08 2.30
C LYS A 79 -15.62 -5.82 2.57
N GLU A 80 -15.44 -5.25 3.76
CA GLU A 80 -16.16 -4.09 4.25
C GLU A 80 -15.20 -3.07 4.83
N LYS A 81 -15.56 -1.79 4.72
CA LYS A 81 -14.77 -0.71 5.30
C LYS A 81 -14.62 -0.88 6.81
N ILE A 82 -13.43 -0.63 7.29
CA ILE A 82 -13.13 -0.56 8.73
C ILE A 82 -13.07 0.91 9.11
N LYS A 83 -13.77 1.27 10.19
CA LYS A 83 -13.83 2.66 10.67
C LYS A 83 -12.43 3.18 10.98
N PRO A 84 -12.02 4.33 10.44
CA PRO A 84 -10.75 4.95 10.79
C PRO A 84 -10.69 5.43 12.24
N GLY A 85 -9.48 5.65 12.75
CA GLY A 85 -9.24 6.15 14.10
C GLY A 85 -9.34 5.11 15.23
N LEU A 86 -9.59 3.84 14.90
CA LEU A 86 -9.48 2.75 15.88
C LEU A 86 -8.01 2.53 16.26
N SER A 87 -7.76 1.95 17.42
CA SER A 87 -6.40 1.53 17.77
C SER A 87 -5.88 0.49 16.77
N LEU A 88 -4.55 0.41 16.60
CA LEU A 88 -3.92 -0.59 15.73
C LEU A 88 -4.38 -2.02 16.05
N VAL A 89 -4.51 -2.34 17.34
CA VAL A 89 -4.96 -3.67 17.78
C VAL A 89 -6.41 -3.92 17.37
N GLU A 90 -7.32 -2.97 17.57
CA GLU A 90 -8.72 -3.10 17.15
C GLU A 90 -8.85 -3.19 15.65
N THR A 91 -8.11 -2.38 14.89
CA THR A 91 -8.08 -2.44 13.43
C THR A 91 -7.63 -3.82 12.95
N LEU A 92 -6.54 -4.36 13.49
CA LEU A 92 -6.06 -5.70 13.17
C LEU A 92 -7.05 -6.81 13.53
N LEU A 93 -7.81 -6.67 14.63
CA LEU A 93 -8.89 -7.58 14.96
C LEU A 93 -9.99 -7.55 13.89
N ARG A 94 -10.40 -6.35 13.44
CA ARG A 94 -11.41 -6.20 12.37
C ARG A 94 -10.94 -6.78 11.03
N VAL A 95 -9.65 -6.58 10.69
CA VAL A 95 -9.04 -7.20 9.50
C VAL A 95 -9.07 -8.72 9.61
N ARG A 96 -8.68 -9.28 10.74
CA ARG A 96 -8.72 -10.73 11.01
C ARG A 96 -10.15 -11.28 10.88
N ASP A 97 -11.11 -10.60 11.47
CA ASP A 97 -12.52 -11.07 11.51
C ASP A 97 -13.15 -11.13 10.11
N GLN A 98 -12.59 -10.39 9.16
CA GLN A 98 -12.93 -10.47 7.73
C GLN A 98 -12.08 -11.49 6.95
N GLY A 99 -11.14 -12.18 7.61
CA GLY A 99 -10.22 -13.12 6.96
C GLY A 99 -9.04 -12.45 6.25
N GLY A 100 -8.86 -11.15 6.47
CA GLY A 100 -7.80 -10.35 5.86
C GLY A 100 -6.45 -10.47 6.57
N VAL A 101 -5.45 -9.87 5.93
CA VAL A 101 -4.08 -9.71 6.46
C VAL A 101 -3.65 -8.25 6.35
N ALA A 102 -2.59 -7.88 7.05
CA ALA A 102 -2.13 -6.50 7.07
C ALA A 102 -0.61 -6.37 7.00
N ILE A 103 -0.15 -5.22 6.48
CA ILE A 103 1.23 -4.78 6.42
C ILE A 103 1.33 -3.40 7.06
N ALA A 104 2.33 -3.15 7.91
CA ALA A 104 2.57 -1.83 8.48
C ALA A 104 3.06 -0.87 7.39
N ALA A 105 2.27 0.19 7.10
CA ALA A 105 2.57 1.17 6.07
C ALA A 105 3.71 2.08 6.51
N HIS A 106 4.64 2.42 5.59
CA HIS A 106 5.73 3.39 5.72
C HIS A 106 6.15 3.69 7.19
N PRO A 107 6.52 2.67 7.97
CA PRO A 107 6.81 2.86 9.39
C PRO A 107 7.96 3.87 9.57
N MET A 108 7.84 4.69 10.62
CA MET A 108 8.84 5.71 10.96
C MET A 108 8.98 6.87 9.97
N ALA A 109 8.19 6.93 8.89
CA ALA A 109 8.15 8.11 8.06
C ALA A 109 7.70 9.34 8.87
N GLY A 110 8.22 10.50 8.53
CA GLY A 110 7.90 11.76 9.18
C GLY A 110 7.61 12.86 8.16
N GLY A 111 6.77 13.82 8.54
CA GLY A 111 6.49 15.01 7.76
C GLY A 111 5.28 14.90 6.82
N MET A 112 4.81 16.06 6.35
CA MET A 112 3.78 16.26 5.31
C MET A 112 2.50 15.40 5.43
N GLY A 113 1.99 15.19 6.65
CA GLY A 113 0.71 14.49 6.86
C GLY A 113 0.80 12.96 6.94
N MET A 114 1.94 12.36 6.69
CA MET A 114 2.10 10.90 6.82
C MET A 114 1.90 10.45 8.28
N LYS A 115 0.96 9.56 8.49
CA LYS A 115 0.67 8.95 9.78
C LYS A 115 1.36 7.59 9.87
N SER A 116 2.56 7.57 10.41
CA SER A 116 3.41 6.37 10.44
C SER A 116 3.38 5.64 11.76
N LEU A 117 3.23 4.32 11.69
CA LEU A 117 3.36 3.44 12.84
C LEU A 117 4.76 3.54 13.44
N LYS A 118 4.82 3.65 14.76
CA LYS A 118 6.09 3.64 15.50
C LYS A 118 6.48 2.21 15.89
N PRO A 119 7.77 1.91 16.06
CA PRO A 119 8.25 0.58 16.45
C PRO A 119 7.52 0.01 17.68
N TYR A 120 7.26 0.84 18.68
CA TYR A 120 6.54 0.43 19.88
C TYR A 120 5.14 -0.12 19.58
N SER A 121 4.36 0.55 18.72
CA SER A 121 2.99 0.14 18.38
C SER A 121 3.00 -1.18 17.63
N ILE A 122 3.92 -1.36 16.69
CA ILE A 122 4.10 -2.63 15.94
C ILE A 122 4.48 -3.76 16.91
N LEU A 123 5.47 -3.56 17.77
CA LEU A 123 5.90 -4.57 18.75
C LEU A 123 4.80 -4.92 19.76
N LYS A 124 3.99 -3.95 20.18
CA LYS A 124 2.81 -4.16 21.02
C LYS A 124 1.78 -5.04 20.31
N ALA A 125 1.48 -4.75 19.06
CA ALA A 125 0.55 -5.56 18.25
C ALA A 125 1.05 -7.00 18.08
N LEU A 126 2.33 -7.22 17.79
CA LEU A 126 2.93 -8.55 17.63
C LEU A 126 2.91 -9.41 18.92
N LYS A 127 2.85 -8.79 20.10
CA LYS A 127 2.70 -9.51 21.38
C LYS A 127 1.27 -10.05 21.56
N HIS A 128 0.29 -9.52 20.84
CA HIS A 128 -1.11 -9.91 20.97
C HIS A 128 -1.40 -11.21 20.19
N LYS A 129 -1.60 -12.31 20.92
CA LYS A 129 -1.71 -13.66 20.33
C LYS A 129 -2.74 -13.79 19.22
N SER A 130 -3.88 -13.10 19.32
CA SER A 130 -5.00 -13.19 18.37
C SER A 130 -4.74 -12.55 17.02
N ILE A 131 -3.80 -11.61 16.91
CA ILE A 131 -3.56 -10.80 15.70
C ILE A 131 -2.14 -10.94 15.13
N ARG A 132 -1.24 -11.63 15.81
CA ARG A 132 0.14 -11.79 15.34
C ARG A 132 0.27 -12.52 13.97
N LYS A 133 -0.79 -13.22 13.53
CA LYS A 133 -0.87 -13.85 12.21
C LYS A 133 -1.56 -12.95 11.19
N THR A 134 -2.20 -11.85 11.64
CA THR A 134 -2.87 -10.87 10.78
C THR A 134 -1.87 -9.83 10.29
N LEU A 135 -1.00 -9.31 11.17
CA LEU A 135 0.11 -8.44 10.77
C LEU A 135 1.25 -9.32 10.25
N ILE A 136 1.32 -9.47 8.92
CA ILE A 136 2.24 -10.41 8.26
C ILE A 136 3.48 -9.75 7.69
N GLY A 137 3.46 -8.43 7.49
CA GLY A 137 4.55 -7.72 6.82
C GLY A 137 4.76 -6.30 7.34
N ILE A 138 5.82 -5.71 6.86
CA ILE A 138 6.21 -4.32 7.09
C ILE A 138 6.73 -3.73 5.78
N GLU A 139 6.29 -2.53 5.44
CA GLU A 139 6.82 -1.77 4.33
C GLU A 139 8.21 -1.25 4.69
N ALA A 140 9.22 -1.99 4.25
CA ALA A 140 10.62 -1.68 4.52
C ALA A 140 11.18 -0.63 3.52
N TYR A 141 10.47 -0.39 2.43
CA TYR A 141 10.80 0.65 1.45
C TYR A 141 9.54 1.25 0.85
N ASN A 142 9.42 2.57 0.93
CA ASN A 142 8.40 3.37 0.29
C ASN A 142 9.05 4.25 -0.79
N GLY A 143 8.63 4.06 -2.05
CA GLY A 143 9.27 4.65 -3.23
C GLY A 143 9.05 6.15 -3.38
N THR A 144 7.96 6.70 -2.84
CA THR A 144 7.65 8.13 -2.89
C THR A 144 7.96 8.87 -1.58
N SER A 145 8.46 8.16 -0.56
CA SER A 145 8.83 8.79 0.70
C SER A 145 9.83 9.92 0.48
N ILE A 146 9.44 11.12 0.91
CA ILE A 146 10.27 12.32 0.88
C ILE A 146 11.41 12.22 1.91
N ASP A 147 11.12 11.62 3.06
CA ASP A 147 12.10 11.32 4.11
C ASP A 147 12.79 9.98 3.82
N ARG A 148 13.92 10.06 3.13
CA ARG A 148 14.73 8.87 2.80
C ARG A 148 15.32 8.15 3.99
N MET A 149 15.48 8.84 5.13
CA MET A 149 15.99 8.22 6.35
C MET A 149 14.96 7.28 6.94
N SER A 150 13.65 7.54 6.74
CA SER A 150 12.59 6.64 7.18
C SER A 150 12.72 5.24 6.56
N ASN A 151 13.01 5.14 5.26
CA ASN A 151 13.26 3.86 4.59
C ASN A 151 14.44 3.10 5.22
N ARG A 152 15.52 3.81 5.57
CA ARG A 152 16.67 3.18 6.24
C ARG A 152 16.30 2.66 7.63
N TYR A 153 15.58 3.45 8.41
CA TYR A 153 15.11 3.03 9.73
C TYR A 153 14.09 1.89 9.65
N ALA A 154 13.18 1.94 8.66
CA ALA A 154 12.23 0.86 8.42
C ALA A 154 12.94 -0.47 8.11
N GLN A 155 13.95 -0.46 7.25
CA GLN A 155 14.76 -1.64 6.94
C GLN A 155 15.52 -2.18 8.15
N LEU A 156 16.17 -1.30 8.93
CA LEU A 156 16.88 -1.71 10.14
C LEU A 156 15.93 -2.33 11.16
N PHE A 157 14.76 -1.74 11.36
CA PHE A 157 13.74 -2.29 12.26
C PHE A 157 13.17 -3.60 11.74
N ALA A 158 12.87 -3.68 10.44
CA ALA A 158 12.34 -4.88 9.80
C ALA A 158 13.28 -6.08 9.96
N ASN A 159 14.60 -5.88 9.86
CA ASN A 159 15.60 -6.94 10.05
C ASN A 159 15.59 -7.51 11.48
N GLY A 160 15.09 -6.76 12.46
CA GLY A 160 15.00 -7.18 13.88
C GLY A 160 13.71 -7.93 14.24
N ILE A 161 12.74 -8.02 13.32
CA ILE A 161 11.42 -8.61 13.58
C ILE A 161 11.07 -9.70 12.56
N LYS A 162 10.16 -10.61 12.96
CA LYS A 162 9.75 -11.75 12.12
C LYS A 162 8.52 -11.41 11.27
N LEU A 163 8.62 -10.39 10.41
CA LEU A 163 7.62 -10.01 9.41
C LEU A 163 8.20 -10.11 7.99
N ALA A 164 7.33 -10.23 6.99
CA ALA A 164 7.74 -10.11 5.60
C ALA A 164 8.17 -8.67 5.31
N HIS A 165 9.19 -8.47 4.48
CA HIS A 165 9.62 -7.15 4.03
C HIS A 165 8.97 -6.88 2.67
N THR A 166 8.32 -5.73 2.55
CA THR A 166 7.79 -5.25 1.27
C THR A 166 8.45 -3.94 0.85
N GLY A 167 8.57 -3.75 -0.45
CA GLY A 167 8.85 -2.46 -1.05
C GLY A 167 7.65 -2.10 -1.91
N ASN A 168 7.15 -0.88 -1.78
CA ASN A 168 6.01 -0.41 -2.54
C ASN A 168 6.23 1.03 -2.98
N SER A 169 5.38 1.51 -3.91
CA SER A 169 5.53 2.87 -4.39
C SER A 169 4.88 3.91 -3.48
N ASP A 170 3.73 3.60 -2.89
CA ASP A 170 2.84 4.60 -2.27
C ASP A 170 2.46 5.69 -3.29
N ALA A 171 2.09 5.22 -4.49
CA ALA A 171 1.90 6.09 -5.64
C ALA A 171 0.57 6.83 -5.57
N HIS A 172 0.65 8.16 -5.53
CA HIS A 172 -0.49 9.08 -5.65
C HIS A 172 -0.62 9.67 -7.06
N VAL A 173 0.41 9.46 -7.89
CA VAL A 173 0.43 9.82 -9.32
C VAL A 173 0.90 8.64 -10.15
N ILE A 174 0.37 8.53 -11.36
CA ILE A 174 0.61 7.40 -12.25
C ILE A 174 2.10 7.16 -12.56
N ASP A 175 2.90 8.22 -12.60
CA ASP A 175 4.32 8.17 -12.95
C ASP A 175 5.17 7.53 -11.86
N THR A 176 4.68 7.45 -10.62
CA THR A 176 5.42 6.89 -9.48
C THR A 176 5.07 5.44 -9.17
N ILE A 177 4.08 4.85 -9.86
CA ILE A 177 3.75 3.43 -9.72
C ILE A 177 5.00 2.59 -10.00
N GLY A 178 5.29 1.64 -9.09
CA GLY A 178 6.43 0.76 -9.19
C GLY A 178 7.77 1.37 -8.78
N PHE A 179 7.82 2.59 -8.21
CA PHE A 179 9.11 3.15 -7.71
C PHE A 179 9.74 2.30 -6.62
N GLY A 180 8.92 1.69 -5.78
CA GLY A 180 9.26 0.55 -4.95
C GLY A 180 8.44 -0.66 -5.39
N ALA A 181 9.01 -1.85 -5.31
CA ALA A 181 8.33 -3.10 -5.60
C ALA A 181 8.76 -4.20 -4.62
N THR A 182 7.88 -5.16 -4.46
CA THR A 182 8.12 -6.40 -3.72
C THR A 182 8.43 -7.51 -4.71
N GLU A 183 9.61 -8.08 -4.63
CA GLU A 183 10.02 -9.26 -5.40
C GLU A 183 9.64 -10.53 -4.66
N PHE A 184 9.08 -11.52 -5.38
CA PHE A 184 8.61 -12.78 -4.79
C PHE A 184 8.79 -13.97 -5.74
N ASP A 185 8.75 -15.19 -5.23
CA ASP A 185 8.83 -16.41 -6.02
C ASP A 185 7.47 -16.71 -6.67
N GLY A 186 7.44 -16.87 -7.99
CA GLY A 186 6.22 -17.05 -8.78
C GLY A 186 5.81 -15.79 -9.54
N SER A 187 4.53 -15.67 -9.91
CA SER A 187 3.98 -14.55 -10.68
C SER A 187 2.51 -14.23 -10.38
N THR A 188 1.90 -14.96 -9.43
CA THR A 188 0.48 -14.79 -9.08
C THR A 188 0.30 -14.17 -7.70
N ALA A 189 -0.88 -13.62 -7.43
CA ALA A 189 -1.24 -13.11 -6.10
C ALA A 189 -1.18 -14.23 -5.03
N ALA A 190 -1.48 -15.47 -5.41
CA ALA A 190 -1.36 -16.63 -4.53
C ALA A 190 0.12 -16.93 -4.20
N ASP A 191 1.03 -16.87 -5.17
CA ASP A 191 2.47 -17.03 -4.96
C ASP A 191 3.03 -15.92 -4.07
N LEU A 192 2.59 -14.67 -4.31
CA LEU A 192 2.97 -13.54 -3.47
C LEU A 192 2.53 -13.75 -2.03
N MET A 193 1.27 -14.16 -1.79
CA MET A 193 0.77 -14.42 -0.44
C MET A 193 1.57 -15.54 0.23
N LYS A 194 1.90 -16.60 -0.48
CA LYS A 194 2.77 -17.67 0.01
C LYS A 194 4.14 -17.15 0.42
N SER A 195 4.75 -16.29 -0.41
CA SER A 195 6.06 -15.69 -0.14
C SER A 195 6.01 -14.72 1.05
N LEU A 196 4.93 -13.93 1.19
CA LEU A 196 4.70 -13.05 2.35
C LEU A 196 4.61 -13.87 3.66
N LEU A 197 3.80 -14.94 3.66
CA LEU A 197 3.65 -15.81 4.84
C LEU A 197 4.95 -16.56 5.17
N ALA A 198 5.71 -16.96 4.17
CA ALA A 198 7.03 -17.58 4.33
C ALA A 198 8.14 -16.56 4.67
N ARG A 199 7.87 -15.26 4.50
CA ARG A 199 8.84 -14.15 4.68
C ARG A 199 10.06 -14.28 3.75
N THR A 200 9.80 -14.68 2.51
CA THR A 200 10.83 -14.80 1.46
C THR A 200 10.81 -13.67 0.45
N THR A 201 9.91 -12.70 0.64
CA THR A 201 9.83 -11.50 -0.18
C THR A 201 11.06 -10.60 -0.01
N ARG A 202 11.40 -9.86 -1.07
CA ARG A 202 12.53 -8.93 -1.09
C ARG A 202 12.08 -7.56 -1.57
N VAL A 203 12.68 -6.54 -1.00
CA VAL A 203 12.50 -5.16 -1.43
C VAL A 203 13.27 -4.93 -2.73
N ARG A 204 12.61 -4.34 -3.72
CA ARG A 204 13.22 -3.88 -4.96
C ARG A 204 12.99 -2.39 -5.14
N LYS A 205 14.07 -1.62 -5.16
CA LYS A 205 14.05 -0.22 -5.56
C LYS A 205 14.11 -0.16 -7.09
N MET A 206 13.08 0.40 -7.72
CA MET A 206 12.99 0.47 -9.18
C MET A 206 13.38 1.84 -9.71
N ASN A 207 12.90 2.91 -9.08
CA ASN A 207 13.16 4.28 -9.50
C ASN A 207 13.14 5.22 -8.29
N GLU A 208 13.57 6.46 -8.51
CA GLU A 208 13.59 7.47 -7.45
C GLU A 208 13.53 8.88 -8.07
N TRP A 209 12.64 9.69 -7.54
CA TRP A 209 12.59 11.12 -7.84
C TRP A 209 13.07 11.94 -6.66
N SER A 210 13.51 13.18 -6.93
CA SER A 210 13.72 14.15 -5.86
C SER A 210 12.40 14.49 -5.18
N ALA A 211 12.46 14.86 -3.91
CA ALA A 211 11.27 15.29 -3.15
C ALA A 211 10.49 16.41 -3.88
N PHE A 212 11.22 17.38 -4.46
CA PHE A 212 10.63 18.47 -5.25
C PHE A 212 9.83 17.93 -6.45
N ARG A 213 10.37 16.94 -7.18
CA ARG A 213 9.69 16.35 -8.35
C ARG A 213 8.45 15.56 -7.94
N VAL A 214 8.50 14.81 -6.83
CA VAL A 214 7.33 14.10 -6.29
C VAL A 214 6.22 15.09 -5.95
N ILE A 215 6.53 16.12 -5.16
CA ILE A 215 5.56 17.13 -4.70
C ILE A 215 4.98 17.92 -5.87
N SER A 216 5.81 18.39 -6.80
CA SER A 216 5.35 19.19 -7.93
C SER A 216 4.49 18.38 -8.90
N SER A 217 4.87 17.13 -9.18
CA SER A 217 4.07 16.23 -10.02
C SER A 217 2.71 15.92 -9.37
N TRP A 218 2.72 15.61 -8.08
CA TRP A 218 1.48 15.40 -7.33
C TRP A 218 0.58 16.62 -7.32
N GLY A 219 1.11 17.81 -7.01
CA GLY A 219 0.32 19.04 -6.96
C GLY A 219 -0.35 19.40 -8.28
N LEU A 220 0.36 19.25 -9.41
CA LEU A 220 -0.19 19.46 -10.74
C LEU A 220 -1.31 18.48 -11.06
N ARG A 221 -1.08 17.17 -10.85
CA ARG A 221 -2.06 16.12 -11.10
C ARG A 221 -3.26 16.20 -10.17
N TYR A 222 -3.06 16.63 -8.92
CA TYR A 222 -4.14 16.82 -7.96
C TYR A 222 -5.12 17.91 -8.42
N ILE A 223 -4.61 19.03 -8.94
CA ILE A 223 -5.45 20.08 -9.53
C ILE A 223 -6.25 19.53 -10.71
N GLU A 224 -5.59 18.82 -11.64
CA GLU A 224 -6.26 18.20 -12.80
C GLU A 224 -7.36 17.21 -12.37
N SER A 225 -7.06 16.32 -11.42
CA SER A 225 -8.02 15.31 -10.92
C SER A 225 -9.20 15.92 -10.16
N SER A 226 -8.99 17.05 -9.47
CA SER A 226 -10.05 17.77 -8.76
C SER A 226 -11.14 18.28 -9.72
N PHE A 227 -10.76 18.74 -10.90
CA PHE A 227 -11.73 19.11 -11.94
C PHE A 227 -12.51 17.90 -12.46
N ALA A 228 -11.83 16.74 -12.65
CA ALA A 228 -12.48 15.51 -13.08
C ALA A 228 -13.49 15.00 -12.03
N ARG A 229 -13.14 15.01 -10.76
CA ARG A 229 -14.06 14.65 -9.64
C ARG A 229 -15.28 15.56 -9.59
N PHE A 230 -15.10 16.86 -9.82
CA PHE A 230 -16.21 17.82 -9.83
C PHE A 230 -17.20 17.56 -10.97
N SER A 231 -16.72 17.08 -12.12
CA SER A 231 -17.58 16.70 -13.26
C SER A 231 -18.33 15.39 -13.05
N LEU A 232 -17.76 14.45 -12.30
CA LEU A 232 -18.39 13.15 -11.95
C LEU A 232 -19.40 13.29 -10.80
N ALA A 233 -19.29 14.32 -9.96
CA ALA A 233 -20.19 14.59 -8.84
C ALA A 233 -21.44 15.41 -9.21
N ARG A 234 -21.62 15.76 -10.49
CA ARG A 234 -22.87 16.39 -10.96
C ARG A 234 -23.86 15.30 -11.34
N PRO A 235 -25.08 15.31 -10.74
CA PRO A 235 -26.15 14.36 -11.04
C PRO A 235 -26.61 14.50 -12.51
#